data_468b6e3a08d61932dfc211036c57a4fb
#
_entry.id   468b6e3a08d61932dfc211036c57a4fb
#
_cell.length_a   1.000
_cell.length_b   1.000
_cell.length_c   1.000
_cell.angle_alpha   90.00
_cell.angle_beta   90.00
_cell.angle_gamma   90.00
#
_symmetry.space_group_name_H-M   'P 1'
#
loop_
_entity.id
_entity.type
_entity.pdbx_description
1 polymer ?
#
loop_
_entity_poly.entity_id
_entity_poly.type
_entity_poly.pdbx_seq_one_letter_code
_entity_poly.pdbx_strand_id
1 'polypeptide(L)'
;MKKLLKTALSLALALVLGMQGAPCALAQEPAAAQDAAEMTIFDPDALEAMTEDFISRYSSYGVRPERFSIAYTYLATGETWFYNPDAWYYSASMYKVPLMMILAEREHNGELTQETDIKGITLAKAEESILVYSNNDYAHLMLSYLGTDQQAREMYKQFSSLPDDYYDPDFVDYSYFTARFMNDVMTTLYTQSERFPHIIDCLKLAQPVDYFHLCIDEPLEIAQKYGSYNEFNHTSGIIYTPNPVILTVMTKNTERAEEVIGEAAKMFVEYTYTLDAKLESYSAEKAAAEEKAAAAKAEEERLAKEAEEQRAAEEERQRAARQEEQLAQQQRQQEEQRAAEARDKLKTAVVIALAAAAAVIVIIAAVKKRGRAKTGRRGGYSPRH
;
A
#
# COMPACT_ATOMS: atom_id res chain seq x y z
N MET A 1 6.34 -21.44 52.97
CA MET A 1 7.39 -20.68 52.28
C MET A 1 6.99 -20.33 50.84
N LYS A 2 5.94 -19.55 50.60
CA LYS A 2 5.49 -19.04 49.30
C LYS A 2 4.71 -17.76 49.47
N LYS A 3 5.23 -16.75 50.19
CA LYS A 3 4.58 -15.44 50.40
C LYS A 3 5.58 -14.29 50.63
N LEU A 4 6.78 -14.33 50.04
CA LEU A 4 7.81 -13.29 50.27
C LEU A 4 8.61 -12.97 49.01
N LEU A 5 7.96 -12.93 47.85
CA LEU A 5 8.63 -12.53 46.59
C LEU A 5 7.72 -11.67 45.65
N LYS A 6 6.91 -10.80 46.25
CA LYS A 6 6.06 -9.85 45.49
C LYS A 6 6.12 -8.41 45.93
N THR A 7 7.14 -7.99 46.68
CA THR A 7 7.24 -6.62 47.23
C THR A 7 8.60 -5.96 47.01
N ALA A 8 9.31 -6.29 45.95
CA ALA A 8 10.61 -5.67 45.64
C ALA A 8 10.75 -5.17 44.19
N LEU A 9 9.64 -4.80 43.52
CA LEU A 9 9.71 -4.23 42.18
C LEU A 9 8.78 -3.02 41.98
N SER A 10 8.58 -2.22 43.01
CA SER A 10 7.72 -1.03 42.96
C SER A 10 8.34 0.21 43.64
N LEU A 11 9.66 0.33 43.70
CA LEU A 11 10.31 1.50 44.29
C LEU A 11 11.59 1.92 43.58
N ALA A 12 11.59 1.98 42.26
CA ALA A 12 12.69 2.54 41.48
C ALA A 12 12.18 3.27 40.20
N LEU A 13 11.07 4.02 40.31
CA LEU A 13 10.62 4.89 39.22
C LEU A 13 9.96 6.16 39.73
N ALA A 14 10.69 6.92 40.52
CA ALA A 14 10.26 8.26 40.95
C ALA A 14 11.51 9.08 41.30
N LEU A 15 12.24 9.54 40.30
CA LEU A 15 13.18 10.69 40.43
C LEU A 15 13.83 10.99 39.04
N VAL A 16 13.06 11.47 38.09
CA VAL A 16 13.49 12.45 37.07
C VAL A 16 12.24 13.27 36.73
N LEU A 17 11.95 14.26 37.52
CA LEU A 17 11.02 15.33 37.20
C LEU A 17 11.85 16.59 36.98
N GLY A 18 11.68 17.20 35.85
CA GLY A 18 12.09 18.58 35.66
C GLY A 18 12.72 18.93 34.33
N MET A 19 11.99 18.76 33.22
CA MET A 19 12.16 19.66 32.08
C MET A 19 10.80 19.85 31.44
N GLN A 20 10.26 21.05 31.59
CA GLN A 20 9.06 21.52 30.91
C GLN A 20 9.37 21.62 29.42
N GLY A 21 8.96 20.61 28.68
CA GLY A 21 8.89 20.65 27.23
C GLY A 21 7.49 21.13 26.85
N ALA A 22 7.42 22.09 25.93
CA ALA A 22 6.19 22.57 25.31
C ALA A 22 5.34 21.40 24.77
N PRO A 23 4.01 21.53 24.70
CA PRO A 23 3.17 20.49 24.13
C PRO A 23 3.53 20.32 22.66
N CYS A 24 4.11 19.16 22.33
CA CYS A 24 4.22 18.69 20.97
C CYS A 24 2.77 18.52 20.48
N ALA A 25 2.33 19.38 19.58
CA ALA A 25 1.10 19.18 18.84
C ALA A 25 1.26 17.82 18.14
N LEU A 26 0.48 16.83 18.58
CA LEU A 26 0.27 15.60 17.82
C LEU A 26 -0.22 16.05 16.44
N ALA A 27 0.63 15.84 15.44
CA ALA A 27 0.20 15.96 14.07
C ALA A 27 -0.98 14.98 13.91
N GLN A 28 -2.18 15.53 13.75
CA GLN A 28 -3.30 14.77 13.26
C GLN A 28 -2.86 14.25 11.89
N GLU A 29 -2.75 12.93 11.77
CA GLU A 29 -2.67 12.30 10.46
C GLU A 29 -3.81 12.84 9.60
N PRO A 30 -3.53 13.21 8.35
CA PRO A 30 -4.57 13.75 7.49
C PRO A 30 -5.66 12.71 7.34
N ALA A 31 -6.91 13.09 7.58
CA ALA A 31 -8.12 12.28 7.48
C ALA A 31 -8.38 11.70 6.07
N ALA A 32 -7.45 11.85 5.14
CA ALA A 32 -7.49 11.30 3.79
C ALA A 32 -7.10 9.80 3.69
N ALA A 33 -6.68 9.16 4.78
CA ALA A 33 -6.31 7.74 4.77
C ALA A 33 -7.43 6.78 5.22
N GLN A 34 -8.62 7.29 5.57
CA GLN A 34 -9.72 6.48 6.09
C GLN A 34 -10.91 6.28 5.13
N ASP A 35 -10.89 6.81 3.93
CA ASP A 35 -12.00 6.69 2.96
C ASP A 35 -11.60 6.04 1.62
N ALA A 36 -10.59 5.18 1.60
CA ALA A 36 -10.54 4.16 0.58
C ALA A 36 -11.49 3.03 1.01
N ALA A 37 -12.80 3.27 0.97
CA ALA A 37 -13.76 2.19 0.85
C ALA A 37 -13.25 1.33 -0.32
N GLU A 38 -12.89 0.07 -0.06
CA GLU A 38 -12.52 -0.88 -1.10
C GLU A 38 -13.62 -0.82 -2.15
N MET A 39 -13.29 -0.36 -3.34
CA MET A 39 -14.26 -0.24 -4.42
C MET A 39 -14.72 -1.66 -4.78
N THR A 40 -15.92 -2.00 -4.39
CA THR A 40 -16.59 -3.22 -4.87
C THR A 40 -16.89 -3.00 -6.34
N ILE A 41 -16.23 -3.77 -7.21
CA ILE A 41 -16.41 -3.62 -8.66
C ILE A 41 -17.71 -4.26 -9.12
N PHE A 42 -18.15 -5.31 -8.44
CA PHE A 42 -19.41 -5.98 -8.70
C PHE A 42 -20.62 -5.14 -8.27
N ASP A 43 -21.68 -5.30 -9.01
CA ASP A 43 -23.03 -4.91 -8.64
C ASP A 43 -23.82 -6.22 -8.39
N PRO A 44 -23.94 -6.69 -7.15
CA PRO A 44 -24.62 -7.95 -6.84
C PRO A 44 -26.07 -7.97 -7.27
N ASP A 45 -26.77 -6.84 -7.14
CA ASP A 45 -28.20 -6.73 -7.52
C ASP A 45 -28.35 -6.84 -9.05
N ALA A 46 -27.45 -6.22 -9.81
CA ALA A 46 -27.43 -6.33 -11.27
C ALA A 46 -27.11 -7.77 -11.73
N LEU A 47 -26.15 -8.44 -11.08
CA LEU A 47 -25.79 -9.82 -11.37
C LEU A 47 -26.96 -10.78 -11.06
N GLU A 48 -27.65 -10.58 -9.94
CA GLU A 48 -28.81 -11.38 -9.57
C GLU A 48 -29.95 -11.18 -10.56
N ALA A 49 -30.31 -9.92 -10.85
CA ALA A 49 -31.36 -9.59 -11.82
C ALA A 49 -31.07 -10.14 -13.24
N MET A 50 -29.81 -10.04 -13.68
CA MET A 50 -29.35 -10.59 -14.96
C MET A 50 -29.49 -12.13 -14.99
N THR A 51 -29.17 -12.79 -13.89
CA THR A 51 -29.26 -14.26 -13.77
C THR A 51 -30.72 -14.71 -13.67
N GLU A 52 -31.56 -14.00 -12.94
CA GLU A 52 -33.02 -14.30 -12.89
C GLU A 52 -33.69 -14.13 -14.26
N ASP A 53 -33.36 -13.06 -15.00
CA ASP A 53 -33.84 -12.86 -16.38
C ASP A 53 -33.38 -14.01 -17.27
N PHE A 54 -32.13 -14.43 -17.16
CA PHE A 54 -31.56 -15.57 -17.88
C PHE A 54 -32.34 -16.85 -17.57
N ILE A 55 -32.56 -17.17 -16.29
CA ILE A 55 -33.33 -18.36 -15.87
C ILE A 55 -34.74 -18.30 -16.42
N SER A 56 -35.42 -17.14 -16.37
CA SER A 56 -36.74 -16.93 -16.93
C SER A 56 -36.77 -17.19 -18.44
N ARG A 57 -35.83 -16.65 -19.20
CA ARG A 57 -35.67 -16.78 -20.65
C ARG A 57 -35.51 -18.24 -21.08
N TYR A 58 -34.69 -19.00 -20.34
CA TYR A 58 -34.38 -20.40 -20.65
C TYR A 58 -35.23 -21.39 -19.85
N SER A 59 -36.33 -20.92 -19.22
CA SER A 59 -37.23 -21.78 -18.46
C SER A 59 -37.90 -22.87 -19.29
N SER A 60 -38.19 -22.64 -20.59
CA SER A 60 -38.69 -23.64 -21.52
C SER A 60 -37.74 -24.79 -21.78
N TYR A 61 -36.43 -24.60 -21.59
CA TYR A 61 -35.38 -25.61 -21.66
C TYR A 61 -35.17 -26.34 -20.33
N GLY A 62 -35.98 -26.12 -19.33
CA GLY A 62 -35.86 -26.76 -18.02
C GLY A 62 -34.95 -26.05 -17.03
N VAL A 63 -34.38 -24.88 -17.38
CA VAL A 63 -33.60 -24.08 -16.43
C VAL A 63 -34.50 -23.63 -15.27
N ARG A 64 -34.09 -23.83 -14.03
CA ARG A 64 -34.81 -23.49 -12.81
C ARG A 64 -33.85 -23.03 -11.73
N PRO A 65 -34.25 -22.14 -10.83
CA PRO A 65 -33.39 -21.63 -9.74
C PRO A 65 -32.70 -22.73 -8.94
N GLU A 66 -33.42 -23.81 -8.62
CA GLU A 66 -32.91 -24.91 -7.83
C GLU A 66 -32.06 -25.95 -8.60
N ARG A 67 -31.90 -25.75 -9.90
CA ARG A 67 -31.16 -26.66 -10.80
C ARG A 67 -30.11 -25.96 -11.66
N PHE A 68 -29.83 -24.73 -11.31
CA PHE A 68 -28.86 -23.90 -12.01
C PHE A 68 -27.96 -23.22 -10.99
N SER A 69 -26.66 -23.36 -11.16
CA SER A 69 -25.66 -22.76 -10.27
C SER A 69 -24.57 -22.07 -11.05
N ILE A 70 -24.16 -20.91 -10.55
CA ILE A 70 -23.06 -20.12 -11.11
C ILE A 70 -22.06 -19.77 -10.02
N ALA A 71 -20.79 -19.83 -10.38
CA ALA A 71 -19.71 -19.14 -9.69
C ALA A 71 -18.93 -18.33 -10.70
N TYR A 72 -18.74 -17.04 -10.46
CA TYR A 72 -18.07 -16.10 -11.34
C TYR A 72 -17.05 -15.30 -10.58
N THR A 73 -15.77 -15.42 -10.94
CA THR A 73 -14.65 -14.70 -10.32
C THR A 73 -14.01 -13.77 -11.34
N TYR A 74 -13.94 -12.48 -11.04
CA TYR A 74 -13.18 -11.49 -11.81
C TYR A 74 -11.76 -11.41 -11.28
N LEU A 75 -10.80 -11.96 -12.04
CA LEU A 75 -9.44 -12.21 -11.55
C LEU A 75 -8.60 -10.93 -11.32
N ALA A 76 -8.98 -9.81 -11.95
CA ALA A 76 -8.28 -8.54 -11.74
C ALA A 76 -8.41 -8.01 -10.30
N THR A 77 -9.54 -8.31 -9.63
CA THR A 77 -9.78 -7.88 -8.23
C THR A 77 -9.85 -9.05 -7.27
N GLY A 78 -10.07 -10.27 -7.77
CA GLY A 78 -10.31 -11.46 -6.96
C GLY A 78 -11.74 -11.56 -6.41
N GLU A 79 -12.63 -10.60 -6.76
CA GLU A 79 -14.02 -10.65 -6.34
C GLU A 79 -14.73 -11.83 -6.99
N THR A 80 -15.57 -12.51 -6.21
CA THR A 80 -16.36 -13.65 -6.65
C THR A 80 -17.83 -13.43 -6.34
N TRP A 81 -18.70 -13.67 -7.32
CA TRP A 81 -20.14 -13.69 -7.16
C TRP A 81 -20.68 -15.10 -7.37
N PHE A 82 -21.72 -15.44 -6.63
CA PHE A 82 -22.33 -16.76 -6.63
C PHE A 82 -23.83 -16.70 -6.78
N TYR A 83 -24.37 -17.63 -7.57
CA TYR A 83 -25.79 -17.94 -7.61
C TYR A 83 -26.00 -19.44 -7.30
N ASN A 84 -26.78 -19.76 -6.28
CA ASN A 84 -27.05 -21.13 -5.83
C ASN A 84 -25.75 -22.01 -5.73
N PRO A 85 -24.67 -21.51 -5.09
CA PRO A 85 -23.33 -22.08 -5.25
C PRO A 85 -23.11 -23.42 -4.56
N ASP A 86 -23.96 -23.73 -3.58
CA ASP A 86 -23.79 -24.87 -2.66
C ASP A 86 -24.74 -26.05 -2.98
N ALA A 87 -25.42 -25.98 -4.13
CA ALA A 87 -26.17 -27.12 -4.64
C ALA A 87 -25.23 -28.20 -5.16
N TRP A 88 -25.47 -29.42 -4.75
CA TRP A 88 -24.67 -30.58 -5.09
C TRP A 88 -25.13 -31.21 -6.42
N TYR A 89 -24.17 -31.43 -7.33
CA TYR A 89 -24.38 -32.04 -8.64
C TYR A 89 -23.39 -33.17 -8.84
N TYR A 90 -23.81 -34.27 -9.44
CA TYR A 90 -22.85 -35.28 -9.92
C TYR A 90 -21.86 -34.63 -10.90
N SER A 91 -20.58 -34.70 -10.57
CA SER A 91 -19.54 -33.92 -11.28
C SER A 91 -19.34 -34.27 -12.74
N ALA A 92 -19.85 -35.43 -13.17
CA ALA A 92 -19.53 -36.00 -14.48
C ALA A 92 -18.02 -35.94 -14.75
N SER A 93 -17.56 -35.37 -15.88
CA SER A 93 -16.14 -35.28 -16.18
C SER A 93 -15.41 -34.10 -15.57
N MET A 94 -16.06 -33.29 -14.71
CA MET A 94 -15.40 -32.16 -14.04
C MET A 94 -14.29 -32.63 -13.08
N TYR A 95 -14.45 -33.82 -12.44
CA TYR A 95 -13.46 -34.39 -11.52
C TYR A 95 -12.08 -34.60 -12.16
N LYS A 96 -12.00 -34.64 -13.49
CA LYS A 96 -10.75 -34.82 -14.22
C LYS A 96 -9.76 -33.66 -14.04
N VAL A 97 -10.26 -32.44 -13.73
CA VAL A 97 -9.40 -31.31 -13.44
C VAL A 97 -8.64 -31.52 -12.13
N PRO A 98 -9.28 -31.65 -10.95
CA PRO A 98 -8.55 -31.85 -9.72
C PRO A 98 -7.77 -33.20 -9.71
N LEU A 99 -8.24 -34.23 -10.42
CA LEU A 99 -7.48 -35.46 -10.60
C LEU A 99 -6.11 -35.19 -11.24
N MET A 100 -6.09 -34.48 -12.37
CA MET A 100 -4.86 -34.21 -13.10
C MET A 100 -4.01 -33.16 -12.38
N MET A 101 -4.59 -32.23 -11.64
CA MET A 101 -3.84 -31.31 -10.78
C MET A 101 -3.01 -32.04 -9.73
N ILE A 102 -3.51 -33.14 -9.13
CA ILE A 102 -2.71 -33.95 -8.21
C ILE A 102 -1.47 -34.52 -8.89
N LEU A 103 -1.61 -35.02 -10.13
CA LEU A 103 -0.49 -35.62 -10.85
C LEU A 103 0.50 -34.56 -11.34
N ALA A 104 0.00 -33.41 -11.80
CA ALA A 104 0.84 -32.27 -12.17
C ALA A 104 1.62 -31.69 -10.97
N GLU A 105 1.02 -31.68 -9.80
CA GLU A 105 1.73 -31.27 -8.58
C GLU A 105 2.85 -32.27 -8.21
N ARG A 106 2.64 -33.56 -8.41
CA ARG A 106 3.70 -34.57 -8.24
C ARG A 106 4.81 -34.40 -9.27
N GLU A 107 4.47 -34.02 -10.49
CA GLU A 107 5.45 -33.66 -11.52
C GLU A 107 6.26 -32.43 -11.11
N HIS A 108 5.58 -31.37 -10.68
CA HIS A 108 6.22 -30.15 -10.18
C HIS A 108 7.19 -30.44 -9.02
N ASN A 109 6.83 -31.36 -8.13
CA ASN A 109 7.67 -31.79 -7.00
C ASN A 109 8.81 -32.76 -7.40
N GLY A 110 8.89 -33.14 -8.68
CA GLY A 110 9.91 -34.05 -9.18
C GLY A 110 9.68 -35.53 -8.85
N GLU A 111 8.47 -35.88 -8.41
CA GLU A 111 8.08 -37.30 -8.15
C GLU A 111 7.72 -38.02 -9.44
N LEU A 112 7.22 -37.30 -10.43
CA LEU A 112 6.87 -37.77 -11.75
C LEU A 112 7.55 -36.94 -12.82
N THR A 113 7.55 -37.44 -14.05
CA THR A 113 7.91 -36.70 -15.27
C THR A 113 6.88 -37.01 -16.37
N GLN A 114 6.86 -36.22 -17.43
CA GLN A 114 5.97 -36.45 -18.59
C GLN A 114 6.14 -37.85 -19.20
N GLU A 115 7.33 -38.46 -19.10
CA GLU A 115 7.64 -39.80 -19.60
C GLU A 115 7.34 -40.90 -18.59
N THR A 116 6.96 -40.56 -17.36
CA THR A 116 6.63 -41.58 -16.34
C THR A 116 5.48 -42.42 -16.81
N ASP A 117 5.73 -43.75 -16.93
CA ASP A 117 4.69 -44.75 -17.23
C ASP A 117 3.81 -44.99 -16.00
N ILE A 118 2.54 -44.70 -16.15
CA ILE A 118 1.50 -44.99 -15.14
C ILE A 118 0.56 -46.04 -15.72
N LYS A 119 0.78 -47.29 -15.31
CA LYS A 119 -0.08 -48.40 -15.74
C LYS A 119 -0.20 -48.58 -17.26
N GLY A 120 0.89 -48.39 -17.98
CA GLY A 120 0.98 -48.59 -19.44
C GLY A 120 0.68 -47.35 -20.29
N ILE A 121 0.57 -46.18 -19.67
CA ILE A 121 0.44 -44.89 -20.36
C ILE A 121 1.36 -43.85 -19.74
N THR A 122 2.02 -43.02 -20.53
CA THR A 122 2.84 -41.89 -20.04
C THR A 122 1.95 -40.80 -19.43
N LEU A 123 2.48 -40.05 -18.46
CA LEU A 123 1.77 -38.91 -17.86
C LEU A 123 1.33 -37.93 -18.93
N ALA A 124 2.21 -37.54 -19.86
CA ALA A 124 1.88 -36.65 -20.99
C ALA A 124 0.66 -37.13 -21.79
N LYS A 125 0.62 -38.42 -22.11
CA LYS A 125 -0.50 -38.99 -22.86
C LYS A 125 -1.78 -39.08 -22.04
N ALA A 126 -1.66 -39.32 -20.76
CA ALA A 126 -2.79 -39.29 -19.83
C ALA A 126 -3.40 -37.87 -19.76
N GLU A 127 -2.57 -36.84 -19.56
CA GLU A 127 -3.00 -35.43 -19.51
C GLU A 127 -3.77 -35.03 -20.78
N GLU A 128 -3.14 -35.22 -21.94
CA GLU A 128 -3.79 -34.93 -23.24
C GLU A 128 -5.13 -35.68 -23.36
N SER A 129 -5.11 -36.99 -23.15
CA SER A 129 -6.30 -37.81 -23.35
C SER A 129 -7.45 -37.49 -22.37
N ILE A 130 -7.12 -37.18 -21.13
CA ILE A 130 -8.11 -36.93 -20.05
C ILE A 130 -8.66 -35.52 -20.13
N LEU A 131 -7.79 -34.52 -20.30
CA LEU A 131 -8.21 -33.10 -20.28
C LEU A 131 -8.72 -32.64 -21.64
N VAL A 132 -8.04 -32.99 -22.74
CA VAL A 132 -8.46 -32.57 -24.07
C VAL A 132 -9.65 -33.40 -24.56
N TYR A 133 -9.55 -34.72 -24.53
CA TYR A 133 -10.57 -35.61 -25.12
C TYR A 133 -11.54 -36.20 -24.08
N SER A 134 -11.39 -35.85 -22.83
CA SER A 134 -12.24 -36.36 -21.74
C SER A 134 -12.29 -37.90 -21.64
N ASN A 135 -11.17 -38.59 -21.92
CA ASN A 135 -11.09 -40.04 -21.91
C ASN A 135 -11.36 -40.61 -20.52
N ASN A 136 -12.33 -41.56 -20.41
CA ASN A 136 -12.71 -42.14 -19.15
C ASN A 136 -11.77 -43.28 -18.73
N ASP A 137 -11.31 -44.08 -19.67
CA ASP A 137 -10.47 -45.26 -19.35
C ASP A 137 -9.14 -44.83 -18.72
N TYR A 138 -8.51 -43.78 -19.29
CA TYR A 138 -7.29 -43.24 -18.71
C TYR A 138 -7.52 -42.50 -17.40
N ALA A 139 -8.66 -41.80 -17.25
CA ALA A 139 -9.00 -41.20 -15.98
C ALA A 139 -9.15 -42.30 -14.85
N HIS A 140 -9.78 -43.43 -15.15
CA HIS A 140 -9.86 -44.54 -14.21
C HIS A 140 -8.48 -45.16 -13.89
N LEU A 141 -7.56 -45.20 -14.87
CA LEU A 141 -6.18 -45.65 -14.59
C LEU A 141 -5.49 -44.68 -13.60
N MET A 142 -5.64 -43.38 -13.78
CA MET A 142 -5.05 -42.37 -12.88
C MET A 142 -5.68 -42.45 -11.49
N LEU A 143 -7.01 -42.53 -11.39
CA LEU A 143 -7.67 -42.77 -10.10
C LEU A 143 -7.08 -44.00 -9.40
N SER A 144 -7.00 -45.14 -10.12
CA SER A 144 -6.48 -46.38 -9.55
C SER A 144 -4.98 -46.36 -9.22
N TYR A 145 -4.24 -45.42 -9.78
CA TYR A 145 -2.85 -45.11 -9.41
C TYR A 145 -2.77 -44.37 -8.07
N LEU A 146 -3.72 -43.43 -7.83
CA LEU A 146 -3.78 -42.68 -6.58
C LEU A 146 -4.32 -43.48 -5.40
N GLY A 147 -5.01 -44.56 -5.65
CA GLY A 147 -5.60 -45.45 -4.62
C GLY A 147 -7.04 -45.83 -4.93
N THR A 148 -7.94 -45.73 -3.95
CA THR A 148 -9.37 -45.86 -4.18
C THR A 148 -9.95 -44.56 -4.69
N ASP A 149 -11.12 -44.60 -5.33
CA ASP A 149 -11.83 -43.41 -5.79
C ASP A 149 -12.09 -42.42 -4.63
N GLN A 150 -12.45 -42.97 -3.44
CA GLN A 150 -12.65 -42.13 -2.26
C GLN A 150 -11.36 -41.44 -1.83
N GLN A 151 -10.24 -42.16 -1.82
CA GLN A 151 -8.93 -41.56 -1.47
C GLN A 151 -8.54 -40.45 -2.44
N ALA A 152 -8.76 -40.65 -3.74
CA ALA A 152 -8.48 -39.64 -4.73
C ALA A 152 -9.38 -38.39 -4.53
N ARG A 153 -10.68 -38.58 -4.26
CA ARG A 153 -11.61 -37.48 -4.02
C ARG A 153 -11.32 -36.70 -2.75
N GLU A 154 -10.86 -37.39 -1.69
CA GLU A 154 -10.36 -36.66 -0.50
C GLU A 154 -9.20 -35.76 -0.82
N MET A 155 -8.30 -36.16 -1.71
CA MET A 155 -7.17 -35.30 -2.15
C MET A 155 -7.64 -34.05 -2.92
N TYR A 156 -8.82 -34.05 -3.55
CA TYR A 156 -9.31 -32.86 -4.28
C TYR A 156 -9.59 -31.69 -3.35
N LYS A 157 -9.90 -31.92 -2.08
CA LYS A 157 -10.17 -30.88 -1.08
C LYS A 157 -9.00 -29.90 -0.92
N GLN A 158 -7.77 -30.35 -1.16
CA GLN A 158 -6.58 -29.49 -1.07
C GLN A 158 -6.57 -28.30 -2.05
N PHE A 159 -7.40 -28.34 -3.10
CA PHE A 159 -7.50 -27.29 -4.10
C PHE A 159 -8.62 -26.30 -3.80
N SER A 160 -9.23 -26.39 -2.63
CA SER A 160 -10.30 -25.50 -2.18
C SER A 160 -9.98 -24.98 -0.78
N SER A 161 -10.47 -23.79 -0.48
CA SER A 161 -10.38 -23.16 0.84
C SER A 161 -11.55 -23.53 1.75
N LEU A 162 -12.48 -24.38 1.28
CA LEU A 162 -13.67 -24.76 2.02
C LEU A 162 -13.33 -25.66 3.22
N PRO A 163 -13.97 -25.45 4.37
CA PRO A 163 -13.72 -26.25 5.56
C PRO A 163 -14.23 -27.68 5.41
N ASP A 164 -13.69 -28.63 6.19
CA ASP A 164 -14.03 -30.06 6.08
C ASP A 164 -15.51 -30.36 6.29
N ASP A 165 -16.20 -29.61 7.13
CA ASP A 165 -17.64 -29.75 7.41
C ASP A 165 -18.56 -29.21 6.30
N TYR A 166 -17.99 -28.55 5.29
CA TYR A 166 -18.71 -28.15 4.10
C TYR A 166 -19.08 -29.35 3.21
N TYR A 167 -18.23 -30.37 3.16
CA TYR A 167 -18.35 -31.45 2.18
C TYR A 167 -19.41 -32.46 2.57
N ASP A 168 -20.44 -32.60 1.68
CA ASP A 168 -21.40 -33.67 1.77
C ASP A 168 -20.71 -35.04 1.58
N PRO A 169 -21.13 -36.12 2.25
CA PRO A 169 -20.62 -37.47 2.02
C PRO A 169 -20.60 -37.91 0.55
N ASP A 170 -21.56 -37.45 -0.25
CA ASP A 170 -21.65 -37.76 -1.68
C ASP A 170 -20.46 -37.15 -2.48
N PHE A 171 -19.76 -36.14 -1.96
CA PHE A 171 -18.53 -35.65 -2.55
C PHE A 171 -17.48 -36.76 -2.67
N VAL A 172 -17.27 -37.49 -1.59
CA VAL A 172 -16.29 -38.59 -1.54
C VAL A 172 -16.85 -39.86 -2.15
N ASP A 173 -18.08 -40.20 -1.81
CA ASP A 173 -18.67 -41.50 -2.19
C ASP A 173 -19.08 -41.56 -3.67
N TYR A 174 -19.63 -40.45 -4.19
CA TYR A 174 -20.25 -40.46 -5.52
C TYR A 174 -19.77 -39.30 -6.46
N SER A 175 -18.75 -38.54 -6.05
CA SER A 175 -18.20 -37.42 -6.87
C SER A 175 -19.21 -36.33 -7.15
N TYR A 176 -19.94 -35.87 -6.14
CA TYR A 176 -20.79 -34.71 -6.24
C TYR A 176 -19.97 -33.45 -5.91
N PHE A 177 -20.11 -32.43 -6.76
CA PHE A 177 -19.43 -31.15 -6.62
C PHE A 177 -20.43 -30.01 -6.56
N THR A 178 -19.99 -28.87 -6.06
CA THR A 178 -20.72 -27.61 -6.08
C THR A 178 -20.03 -26.61 -7.02
N ALA A 179 -20.76 -25.58 -7.45
CA ALA A 179 -20.16 -24.52 -8.25
C ALA A 179 -19.06 -23.78 -7.47
N ARG A 180 -19.24 -23.59 -6.16
CA ARG A 180 -18.24 -23.02 -5.25
C ARG A 180 -16.95 -23.82 -5.23
N PHE A 181 -17.03 -25.13 -5.03
CA PHE A 181 -15.87 -26.01 -5.04
C PHE A 181 -15.09 -25.94 -6.36
N MET A 182 -15.81 -26.03 -7.49
CA MET A 182 -15.16 -25.97 -8.81
C MET A 182 -14.54 -24.60 -9.10
N ASN A 183 -15.16 -23.54 -8.63
CA ASN A 183 -14.56 -22.20 -8.72
C ASN A 183 -13.24 -22.12 -7.95
N ASP A 184 -13.19 -22.67 -6.73
CA ASP A 184 -11.96 -22.72 -5.94
C ASP A 184 -10.86 -23.55 -6.66
N VAL A 185 -11.22 -24.70 -7.22
CA VAL A 185 -10.30 -25.54 -8.01
C VAL A 185 -9.71 -24.75 -9.17
N MET A 186 -10.54 -24.06 -9.95
CA MET A 186 -10.07 -23.28 -11.10
C MET A 186 -9.30 -22.04 -10.68
N THR A 187 -9.66 -21.40 -9.56
CA THR A 187 -8.93 -20.28 -8.99
C THR A 187 -7.53 -20.72 -8.52
N THR A 188 -7.45 -21.86 -7.84
CA THR A 188 -6.17 -22.46 -7.43
C THR A 188 -5.31 -22.80 -8.65
N LEU A 189 -5.91 -23.42 -9.67
CA LEU A 189 -5.23 -23.73 -10.92
C LEU A 189 -4.65 -22.50 -11.61
N TYR A 190 -5.41 -21.40 -11.66
CA TYR A 190 -4.97 -20.16 -12.32
C TYR A 190 -3.91 -19.42 -11.50
N THR A 191 -4.19 -19.19 -10.21
CA THR A 191 -3.32 -18.37 -9.35
C THR A 191 -2.02 -19.05 -8.95
N GLN A 192 -1.96 -20.38 -9.04
CA GLN A 192 -0.79 -21.21 -8.70
C GLN A 192 -0.40 -22.09 -9.87
N SER A 193 -0.53 -21.61 -11.10
CA SER A 193 -0.35 -22.38 -12.33
C SER A 193 1.02 -23.05 -12.46
N GLU A 194 2.05 -22.49 -11.83
CA GLU A 194 3.39 -23.10 -11.78
C GLU A 194 3.42 -24.46 -11.07
N ARG A 195 2.47 -24.72 -10.15
CA ARG A 195 2.32 -26.02 -9.48
C ARG A 195 1.66 -27.09 -10.38
N PHE A 196 1.01 -26.64 -11.44
CA PHE A 196 0.17 -27.48 -12.30
C PHE A 196 0.56 -27.34 -13.77
N PRO A 197 1.82 -27.66 -14.14
CA PRO A 197 2.28 -27.53 -15.50
C PRO A 197 1.37 -28.29 -16.48
N HIS A 198 1.21 -27.75 -17.69
CA HIS A 198 0.45 -28.33 -18.80
C HIS A 198 -1.09 -28.36 -18.65
N ILE A 199 -1.66 -28.27 -17.44
CA ILE A 199 -3.12 -28.43 -17.22
C ILE A 199 -3.91 -27.35 -17.98
N ILE A 200 -3.56 -26.10 -17.83
CA ILE A 200 -4.25 -24.98 -18.51
C ILE A 200 -4.14 -25.12 -20.04
N ASP A 201 -2.96 -25.48 -20.54
CA ASP A 201 -2.74 -25.66 -21.98
C ASP A 201 -3.58 -26.79 -22.56
N CYS A 202 -3.72 -27.91 -21.84
CA CYS A 202 -4.63 -28.98 -22.21
C CYS A 202 -6.09 -28.52 -22.21
N LEU A 203 -6.52 -27.73 -21.21
CA LEU A 203 -7.88 -27.21 -21.12
C LEU A 203 -8.23 -26.22 -22.23
N LYS A 204 -7.26 -25.46 -22.75
CA LYS A 204 -7.42 -24.61 -23.94
C LYS A 204 -7.69 -25.42 -25.21
N LEU A 205 -7.25 -26.65 -25.25
CA LEU A 205 -7.42 -27.58 -26.39
C LEU A 205 -8.63 -28.50 -26.23
N ALA A 206 -9.45 -28.34 -25.19
CA ALA A 206 -10.56 -29.23 -24.87
C ALA A 206 -11.51 -29.46 -26.04
N GLN A 207 -11.89 -30.73 -26.26
CA GLN A 207 -12.80 -31.19 -27.31
C GLN A 207 -14.03 -31.90 -26.70
N PRO A 208 -15.25 -31.70 -27.25
CA PRO A 208 -15.56 -30.78 -28.37
C PRO A 208 -15.40 -29.31 -27.96
N VAL A 209 -15.27 -28.45 -28.97
CA VAL A 209 -15.14 -26.98 -28.82
C VAL A 209 -16.55 -26.37 -28.68
N ASP A 210 -17.34 -26.92 -27.79
CA ASP A 210 -18.71 -26.48 -27.50
C ASP A 210 -18.76 -25.77 -26.14
N TYR A 211 -19.91 -25.72 -25.51
CA TYR A 211 -20.13 -25.13 -24.20
C TYR A 211 -19.80 -23.63 -24.18
N PHE A 212 -18.78 -23.17 -23.47
CA PHE A 212 -18.44 -21.73 -23.38
C PHE A 212 -18.13 -21.11 -24.76
N HIS A 213 -17.53 -21.85 -25.67
CA HIS A 213 -17.23 -21.35 -27.02
C HIS A 213 -18.48 -21.23 -27.92
N LEU A 214 -19.58 -21.93 -27.59
CA LEU A 214 -20.69 -22.10 -28.53
C LEU A 214 -21.41 -20.80 -28.90
N CYS A 215 -21.51 -19.86 -27.93
CA CYS A 215 -22.29 -18.64 -28.10
C CYS A 215 -21.44 -17.37 -28.03
N ILE A 216 -20.13 -17.48 -27.79
CA ILE A 216 -19.19 -16.35 -27.76
C ILE A 216 -18.68 -16.16 -29.20
N ASP A 217 -19.08 -15.04 -29.82
CA ASP A 217 -18.73 -14.74 -31.21
C ASP A 217 -17.29 -14.24 -31.39
N GLU A 218 -16.64 -13.83 -30.29
CA GLU A 218 -15.29 -13.30 -30.30
C GLU A 218 -14.25 -14.43 -30.19
N PRO A 219 -13.05 -14.28 -30.81
CA PRO A 219 -12.01 -15.29 -30.77
C PRO A 219 -11.27 -15.25 -29.42
N LEU A 220 -12.00 -15.43 -28.32
CA LEU A 220 -11.39 -15.52 -26.99
C LEU A 220 -10.72 -16.88 -26.78
N GLU A 221 -9.56 -16.86 -26.14
CA GLU A 221 -8.97 -18.08 -25.61
C GLU A 221 -9.75 -18.51 -24.36
N ILE A 222 -10.10 -19.79 -24.29
CA ILE A 222 -10.87 -20.35 -23.18
C ILE A 222 -10.24 -21.68 -22.77
N ALA A 223 -9.83 -21.78 -21.53
CA ALA A 223 -9.40 -23.03 -20.91
C ALA A 223 -10.58 -23.62 -20.14
N GLN A 224 -11.24 -24.65 -20.68
CA GLN A 224 -12.47 -25.18 -20.11
C GLN A 224 -12.44 -26.69 -19.87
N LYS A 225 -13.21 -27.15 -18.90
CA LYS A 225 -13.58 -28.55 -18.77
C LYS A 225 -15.09 -28.65 -18.65
N TYR A 226 -15.70 -29.43 -19.54
CA TYR A 226 -17.09 -29.81 -19.46
C TYR A 226 -17.28 -31.15 -18.73
N GLY A 227 -18.46 -31.36 -18.19
CA GLY A 227 -18.97 -32.61 -17.66
C GLY A 227 -20.39 -32.86 -18.11
N SER A 228 -20.67 -34.01 -18.72
CA SER A 228 -22.01 -34.40 -19.15
C SER A 228 -22.25 -35.86 -18.78
N TYR A 229 -23.33 -36.12 -18.03
CA TYR A 229 -23.80 -37.45 -17.70
C TYR A 229 -25.28 -37.41 -17.29
N ASN A 230 -26.13 -38.16 -17.99
CA ASN A 230 -27.57 -38.17 -17.78
C ASN A 230 -28.17 -36.74 -17.76
N GLU A 231 -28.79 -36.36 -16.64
CA GLU A 231 -29.40 -35.05 -16.43
C GLU A 231 -28.42 -33.93 -16.06
N PHE A 232 -27.15 -34.25 -15.82
CA PHE A 232 -26.14 -33.31 -15.34
C PHE A 232 -25.25 -32.83 -16.47
N ASN A 233 -25.19 -31.49 -16.66
CA ASN A 233 -24.33 -30.85 -17.65
C ASN A 233 -23.69 -29.62 -17.02
N HIS A 234 -22.38 -29.52 -17.12
CA HIS A 234 -21.59 -28.51 -16.43
C HIS A 234 -20.42 -28.06 -17.27
N THR A 235 -19.97 -26.84 -17.01
CA THR A 235 -18.67 -26.38 -17.53
C THR A 235 -18.05 -25.44 -16.49
N SER A 236 -16.75 -25.59 -16.30
CA SER A 236 -15.94 -24.64 -15.55
C SER A 236 -14.70 -24.31 -16.37
N GLY A 237 -14.30 -23.05 -16.35
CA GLY A 237 -13.18 -22.60 -17.17
C GLY A 237 -12.68 -21.21 -16.85
N ILE A 238 -11.54 -20.89 -17.45
CA ILE A 238 -10.92 -19.57 -17.46
C ILE A 238 -11.21 -18.98 -18.85
N ILE A 239 -11.86 -17.84 -18.89
CA ILE A 239 -12.13 -17.08 -20.12
C ILE A 239 -11.18 -15.90 -20.14
N TYR A 240 -10.34 -15.83 -21.18
CA TYR A 240 -9.28 -14.83 -21.32
C TYR A 240 -9.81 -13.56 -22.00
N THR A 241 -10.71 -12.86 -21.29
CA THR A 241 -11.04 -11.45 -21.58
C THR A 241 -9.83 -10.55 -21.26
N PRO A 242 -9.82 -9.24 -21.56
CA PRO A 242 -8.70 -8.36 -21.20
C PRO A 242 -8.26 -8.50 -19.73
N ASN A 243 -9.22 -8.63 -18.79
CA ASN A 243 -8.98 -9.12 -17.45
C ASN A 243 -9.66 -10.49 -17.31
N PRO A 244 -8.91 -11.59 -17.23
CA PRO A 244 -9.48 -12.93 -17.24
C PRO A 244 -10.49 -13.19 -16.12
N VAL A 245 -11.42 -14.10 -16.40
CA VAL A 245 -12.45 -14.51 -15.45
C VAL A 245 -12.49 -16.04 -15.31
N ILE A 246 -12.91 -16.50 -14.15
CA ILE A 246 -13.30 -17.89 -13.94
C ILE A 246 -14.81 -17.95 -13.91
N LEU A 247 -15.38 -18.82 -14.72
CA LEU A 247 -16.81 -19.09 -14.75
C LEU A 247 -17.04 -20.58 -14.54
N THR A 248 -17.95 -20.90 -13.65
CA THR A 248 -18.51 -22.23 -13.46
C THR A 248 -20.01 -22.18 -13.63
N VAL A 249 -20.55 -22.99 -14.53
CA VAL A 249 -22.01 -23.14 -14.74
C VAL A 249 -22.36 -24.60 -14.55
N MET A 250 -23.26 -24.88 -13.63
CA MET A 250 -23.74 -26.24 -13.35
C MET A 250 -25.25 -26.32 -13.54
N THR A 251 -25.71 -27.33 -14.30
CA THR A 251 -27.12 -27.50 -14.60
C THR A 251 -27.59 -28.94 -14.38
N LYS A 252 -28.89 -29.10 -14.13
CA LYS A 252 -29.54 -30.39 -14.00
C LYS A 252 -30.90 -30.39 -14.70
N ASN A 253 -31.20 -31.44 -15.49
CA ASN A 253 -32.42 -31.58 -16.28
C ASN A 253 -32.66 -30.36 -17.21
N THR A 254 -31.64 -29.92 -17.89
CA THR A 254 -31.68 -28.80 -18.85
C THR A 254 -31.57 -29.36 -20.25
N GLU A 255 -32.59 -29.11 -21.07
CA GLU A 255 -32.57 -29.41 -22.49
C GLU A 255 -31.60 -28.45 -23.22
N ARG A 256 -30.90 -28.92 -24.24
CA ARG A 256 -29.90 -28.10 -24.96
C ARG A 256 -28.88 -27.45 -24.00
N ALA A 257 -28.45 -28.22 -22.98
CA ALA A 257 -27.62 -27.68 -21.91
C ALA A 257 -26.33 -27.02 -22.40
N GLU A 258 -25.73 -27.54 -23.48
CA GLU A 258 -24.50 -26.96 -24.10
C GLU A 258 -24.74 -25.53 -24.57
N GLU A 259 -25.88 -25.28 -25.23
CA GLU A 259 -26.28 -23.96 -25.72
C GLU A 259 -26.61 -23.03 -24.53
N VAL A 260 -27.37 -23.52 -23.55
CA VAL A 260 -27.71 -22.74 -22.34
C VAL A 260 -26.44 -22.31 -21.58
N ILE A 261 -25.45 -23.21 -21.46
CA ILE A 261 -24.16 -22.92 -20.83
C ILE A 261 -23.36 -21.91 -21.65
N GLY A 262 -23.38 -22.03 -22.99
CA GLY A 262 -22.74 -21.07 -23.91
C GLY A 262 -23.35 -19.67 -23.81
N GLU A 263 -24.68 -19.60 -23.78
CA GLU A 263 -25.39 -18.31 -23.60
C GLU A 263 -25.13 -17.69 -22.22
N ALA A 264 -25.02 -18.51 -21.16
CA ALA A 264 -24.59 -18.01 -19.87
C ALA A 264 -23.16 -17.46 -19.91
N ALA A 265 -22.24 -18.16 -20.58
CA ALA A 265 -20.88 -17.67 -20.75
C ALA A 265 -20.82 -16.35 -21.52
N LYS A 266 -21.57 -16.22 -22.63
CA LYS A 266 -21.70 -14.98 -23.37
C LYS A 266 -22.18 -13.82 -22.47
N MET A 267 -23.24 -14.05 -21.71
CA MET A 267 -23.79 -13.05 -20.76
C MET A 267 -22.74 -12.58 -19.77
N PHE A 268 -21.94 -13.48 -19.19
CA PHE A 268 -20.88 -13.10 -18.24
C PHE A 268 -19.69 -12.45 -18.92
N VAL A 269 -19.33 -12.78 -20.15
CA VAL A 269 -18.31 -12.08 -20.94
C VAL A 269 -18.74 -10.64 -21.22
N GLU A 270 -19.98 -10.42 -21.64
CA GLU A 270 -20.53 -9.08 -21.84
C GLU A 270 -20.52 -8.26 -20.54
N TYR A 271 -20.88 -8.86 -19.41
CA TYR A 271 -20.76 -8.22 -18.10
C TYR A 271 -19.29 -7.90 -17.74
N THR A 272 -18.35 -8.81 -18.04
CA THR A 272 -16.92 -8.60 -17.79
C THR A 272 -16.40 -7.34 -18.47
N TYR A 273 -16.78 -7.08 -19.72
CA TYR A 273 -16.39 -5.85 -20.42
C TYR A 273 -16.90 -4.58 -19.73
N THR A 274 -18.05 -4.64 -19.07
CA THR A 274 -18.55 -3.51 -18.26
C THR A 274 -17.68 -3.31 -17.01
N LEU A 275 -17.16 -4.38 -16.42
CA LEU A 275 -16.26 -4.33 -15.28
C LEU A 275 -14.88 -3.78 -15.70
N ASP A 276 -14.37 -4.22 -16.84
CA ASP A 276 -13.10 -3.73 -17.40
C ASP A 276 -13.14 -2.20 -17.59
N ALA A 277 -14.23 -1.68 -18.16
CA ALA A 277 -14.42 -0.24 -18.33
C ALA A 277 -14.52 0.51 -16.99
N LYS A 278 -15.22 -0.08 -15.98
CA LYS A 278 -15.29 0.49 -14.63
C LYS A 278 -13.90 0.53 -13.97
N LEU A 279 -13.13 -0.55 -14.07
CA LEU A 279 -11.79 -0.66 -13.49
C LEU A 279 -10.82 0.34 -14.12
N GLU A 280 -10.88 0.51 -15.45
CA GLU A 280 -10.08 1.49 -16.17
C GLU A 280 -10.40 2.92 -15.71
N SER A 281 -11.69 3.27 -15.64
CA SER A 281 -12.14 4.58 -15.16
C SER A 281 -11.65 4.85 -13.73
N TYR A 282 -11.84 3.90 -12.83
CA TYR A 282 -11.39 4.03 -11.44
C TYR A 282 -9.87 4.17 -11.32
N SER A 283 -9.13 3.39 -12.09
CA SER A 283 -7.66 3.46 -12.11
C SER A 283 -7.17 4.82 -12.59
N ALA A 284 -7.82 5.39 -13.62
CA ALA A 284 -7.51 6.72 -14.14
C ALA A 284 -7.83 7.83 -13.11
N GLU A 285 -8.99 7.75 -12.45
CA GLU A 285 -9.38 8.70 -11.41
C GLU A 285 -8.42 8.64 -10.21
N LYS A 286 -8.04 7.46 -9.78
CA LYS A 286 -7.08 7.25 -8.68
C LYS A 286 -5.71 7.83 -9.05
N ALA A 287 -5.19 7.54 -10.24
CA ALA A 287 -3.91 8.08 -10.72
C ALA A 287 -3.94 9.63 -10.77
N ALA A 288 -5.02 10.23 -11.26
CA ALA A 288 -5.19 11.68 -11.29
C ALA A 288 -5.27 12.29 -9.87
N ALA A 289 -5.91 11.61 -8.92
CA ALA A 289 -5.97 12.04 -7.53
C ALA A 289 -4.58 11.97 -6.85
N GLU A 290 -3.83 10.90 -7.08
CA GLU A 290 -2.46 10.74 -6.57
C GLU A 290 -1.51 11.80 -7.15
N GLU A 291 -1.59 12.09 -8.44
CA GLU A 291 -0.81 13.14 -9.08
C GLU A 291 -1.12 14.53 -8.48
N LYS A 292 -2.41 14.82 -8.27
CA LYS A 292 -2.85 16.07 -7.64
C LYS A 292 -2.36 16.18 -6.20
N ALA A 293 -2.41 15.10 -5.43
CA ALA A 293 -1.91 15.08 -4.06
C ALA A 293 -0.38 15.27 -4.00
N ALA A 294 0.35 14.62 -4.90
CA ALA A 294 1.80 14.81 -5.04
C ALA A 294 2.18 16.25 -5.41
N ALA A 295 1.46 16.85 -6.36
CA ALA A 295 1.65 18.24 -6.75
C ALA A 295 1.37 19.22 -5.59
N ALA A 296 0.30 19.00 -4.83
CA ALA A 296 -0.04 19.82 -3.67
C ALA A 296 1.04 19.73 -2.57
N LYS A 297 1.56 18.53 -2.31
CA LYS A 297 2.65 18.33 -1.34
C LYS A 297 3.95 19.01 -1.79
N ALA A 298 4.31 18.89 -3.06
CA ALA A 298 5.49 19.57 -3.62
C ALA A 298 5.39 21.10 -3.51
N GLU A 299 4.20 21.67 -3.75
CA GLU A 299 3.96 23.10 -3.59
C GLU A 299 4.05 23.55 -2.12
N GLU A 300 3.53 22.75 -1.19
CA GLU A 300 3.65 23.01 0.25
C GLU A 300 5.12 23.00 0.70
N GLU A 301 5.90 22.03 0.26
CA GLU A 301 7.34 21.95 0.54
C GLU A 301 8.11 23.16 -0.05
N ARG A 302 7.73 23.60 -1.26
CA ARG A 302 8.32 24.79 -1.89
C ARG A 302 8.03 26.05 -1.08
N LEU A 303 6.76 26.25 -0.67
CA LEU A 303 6.35 27.40 0.13
C LEU A 303 7.01 27.39 1.52
N ALA A 304 7.12 26.22 2.14
CA ALA A 304 7.82 26.08 3.43
C ALA A 304 9.29 26.48 3.32
N LYS A 305 9.98 26.05 2.27
CA LYS A 305 11.37 26.41 2.00
C LYS A 305 11.54 27.91 1.74
N GLU A 306 10.67 28.49 0.94
CA GLU A 306 10.68 29.95 0.69
C GLU A 306 10.46 30.75 1.98
N ALA A 307 9.56 30.29 2.86
CA ALA A 307 9.32 30.91 4.15
C ALA A 307 10.53 30.80 5.10
N GLU A 308 11.23 29.67 5.07
CA GLU A 308 12.46 29.48 5.85
C GLU A 308 13.60 30.39 5.35
N GLU A 309 13.79 30.48 4.04
CA GLU A 309 14.77 31.39 3.43
C GLU A 309 14.48 32.86 3.76
N GLN A 310 13.20 33.28 3.74
CA GLN A 310 12.79 34.62 4.14
C GLN A 310 13.09 34.91 5.62
N ARG A 311 12.80 33.96 6.52
CA ARG A 311 13.12 34.10 7.96
C ARG A 311 14.61 34.18 8.18
N ALA A 312 15.42 33.37 7.51
CA ALA A 312 16.87 33.41 7.61
C ALA A 312 17.42 34.77 7.13
N ALA A 313 16.93 35.30 6.01
CA ALA A 313 17.31 36.59 5.50
C ALA A 313 16.92 37.75 6.44
N GLU A 314 15.77 37.68 7.08
CA GLU A 314 15.32 38.68 8.05
C GLU A 314 16.16 38.63 9.35
N GLU A 315 16.50 37.43 9.84
CA GLU A 315 17.42 37.29 10.99
C GLU A 315 18.80 37.82 10.69
N GLU A 316 19.32 37.60 9.49
CA GLU A 316 20.62 38.14 9.07
C GLU A 316 20.59 39.69 9.04
N ARG A 317 19.54 40.30 8.49
CA ARG A 317 19.34 41.73 8.53
C ARG A 317 19.28 42.28 9.96
N GLN A 318 18.55 41.62 10.84
CA GLN A 318 18.47 42.00 12.25
C GLN A 318 19.81 41.89 12.96
N ARG A 319 20.61 40.85 12.69
CA ARG A 319 21.98 40.72 13.21
C ARG A 319 22.90 41.80 12.70
N ALA A 320 22.84 42.12 11.42
CA ALA A 320 23.63 43.22 10.83
C ALA A 320 23.27 44.57 11.46
N ALA A 321 21.98 44.88 11.61
CA ALA A 321 21.53 46.11 12.26
C ALA A 321 21.96 46.20 13.73
N ARG A 322 21.92 45.14 14.50
CA ARG A 322 22.42 45.10 15.89
C ARG A 322 23.95 45.30 15.95
N GLN A 323 24.71 44.75 15.02
CA GLN A 323 26.16 44.97 14.93
C GLN A 323 26.50 46.41 14.63
N GLU A 324 25.77 47.03 13.67
CA GLU A 324 25.95 48.43 13.32
C GLU A 324 25.64 49.37 14.51
N GLU A 325 24.55 49.09 15.24
CA GLU A 325 24.19 49.84 16.45
C GLU A 325 25.26 49.71 17.55
N GLN A 326 25.79 48.48 17.77
CA GLN A 326 26.88 48.25 18.74
C GLN A 326 28.15 49.01 18.34
N LEU A 327 28.49 49.00 17.05
CA LEU A 327 29.64 49.72 16.55
C LEU A 327 29.49 51.26 16.71
N ALA A 328 28.30 51.77 16.43
CA ALA A 328 27.97 53.17 16.63
C ALA A 328 28.04 53.58 18.14
N GLN A 329 27.56 52.70 19.04
CA GLN A 329 27.67 52.92 20.48
C GLN A 329 29.12 52.93 20.96
N GLN A 330 29.96 52.00 20.45
CA GLN A 330 31.39 51.97 20.78
C GLN A 330 32.11 53.21 20.25
N GLN A 331 31.79 53.69 19.05
CA GLN A 331 32.35 54.94 18.53
C GLN A 331 31.98 56.13 19.41
N ARG A 332 30.73 56.28 19.79
CA ARG A 332 30.29 57.36 20.70
C ARG A 332 31.01 57.29 22.05
N GLN A 333 31.16 56.10 22.63
CA GLN A 333 31.88 55.97 23.90
C GLN A 333 33.38 56.37 23.76
N GLN A 334 34.03 55.99 22.61
CA GLN A 334 35.38 56.41 22.34
C GLN A 334 35.53 57.92 22.14
N GLU A 335 34.56 58.55 21.47
CA GLU A 335 34.51 59.99 21.30
C GLU A 335 34.34 60.73 22.62
N GLU A 336 33.41 60.24 23.51
CA GLU A 336 33.21 60.73 24.84
C GLU A 336 34.45 60.62 25.71
N GLN A 337 35.13 59.46 25.66
CA GLN A 337 36.39 59.25 26.36
C GLN A 337 37.49 60.20 25.87
N ARG A 338 37.65 60.38 24.55
CA ARG A 338 38.61 61.33 23.97
C ARG A 338 38.29 62.78 24.41
N ALA A 339 36.99 63.12 24.42
CA ALA A 339 36.55 64.47 24.83
C ALA A 339 36.83 64.68 26.36
N ALA A 340 36.61 63.65 27.18
CA ALA A 340 36.90 63.69 28.64
C ALA A 340 38.41 63.82 28.89
N GLU A 341 39.26 63.06 28.19
CA GLU A 341 40.72 63.20 28.27
C GLU A 341 41.21 64.55 27.81
N ALA A 342 40.62 65.09 26.71
CA ALA A 342 40.95 66.44 26.26
C ALA A 342 40.60 67.53 27.28
N ARG A 343 39.41 67.39 27.93
CA ARG A 343 38.98 68.27 29.04
C ARG A 343 39.93 68.22 30.24
N ASP A 344 40.36 67.00 30.62
CA ASP A 344 41.33 66.83 31.76
C ASP A 344 42.72 67.35 31.40
N LYS A 345 43.19 67.13 30.18
CA LYS A 345 44.44 67.78 29.71
C LYS A 345 44.34 69.28 29.75
N LEU A 346 43.19 69.86 29.31
CA LEU A 346 42.95 71.28 29.36
C LEU A 346 42.92 71.80 30.80
N LYS A 347 42.21 71.11 31.71
CA LYS A 347 42.21 71.49 33.15
C LYS A 347 43.62 71.45 33.75
N THR A 348 44.36 70.39 33.44
CA THR A 348 45.76 70.23 33.91
C THR A 348 46.64 71.36 33.33
N ALA A 349 46.52 71.69 32.04
CA ALA A 349 47.24 72.82 31.45
C ALA A 349 46.86 74.18 32.10
N VAL A 350 45.57 74.41 32.38
CA VAL A 350 45.10 75.63 33.08
C VAL A 350 45.70 75.69 34.53
N VAL A 351 45.71 74.58 35.24
CA VAL A 351 46.29 74.49 36.61
C VAL A 351 47.78 74.81 36.52
N ILE A 352 48.54 74.24 35.59
CA ILE A 352 49.94 74.51 35.38
C ILE A 352 50.17 75.99 35.01
N ALA A 353 49.36 76.59 34.13
CA ALA A 353 49.46 77.98 33.77
C ALA A 353 49.17 78.92 34.97
N LEU A 354 48.16 78.57 35.76
CA LEU A 354 47.88 79.32 37.00
C LEU A 354 48.97 79.17 38.06
N ALA A 355 49.56 78.02 38.20
CA ALA A 355 50.71 77.81 39.08
C ALA A 355 51.94 78.59 38.57
N ALA A 356 52.19 78.54 37.29
CA ALA A 356 53.27 79.35 36.69
C ALA A 356 53.04 80.88 36.87
N ALA A 357 51.81 81.37 36.64
CA ALA A 357 51.45 82.78 36.88
C ALA A 357 51.61 83.14 38.37
N ALA A 358 51.18 82.29 39.31
CA ALA A 358 51.41 82.50 40.73
C ALA A 358 52.91 82.50 41.09
N ALA A 359 53.71 81.62 40.53
CA ALA A 359 55.17 81.63 40.71
C ALA A 359 55.79 82.96 40.21
N VAL A 360 55.37 83.43 39.03
CA VAL A 360 55.81 84.75 38.46
C VAL A 360 55.39 85.94 39.41
N ILE A 361 54.19 85.90 39.96
CA ILE A 361 53.74 86.91 40.96
C ILE A 361 54.59 86.85 42.22
N VAL A 362 54.89 85.69 42.72
CA VAL A 362 55.78 85.52 43.89
C VAL A 362 57.20 86.02 43.56
N ILE A 363 57.73 85.74 42.41
CA ILE A 363 59.04 86.20 41.95
C ILE A 363 59.04 87.75 41.85
N ILE A 364 57.98 88.31 41.25
CA ILE A 364 57.85 89.81 41.16
C ILE A 364 57.73 90.41 42.57
N ALA A 365 56.96 89.82 43.44
CA ALA A 365 56.85 90.30 44.86
C ALA A 365 58.17 90.17 45.60
N ALA A 366 58.96 89.09 45.40
CA ALA A 366 60.27 88.90 45.98
C ALA A 366 61.35 89.93 45.43
N VAL A 367 61.26 90.21 44.09
CA VAL A 367 62.09 91.22 43.45
C VAL A 367 61.76 92.60 44.00
N LYS A 368 60.48 92.95 44.12
CA LYS A 368 59.95 94.23 44.72
C LYS A 368 60.39 94.32 46.21
N LYS A 369 60.37 93.26 46.96
CA LYS A 369 60.82 93.25 48.36
C LYS A 369 62.31 93.44 48.48
N ARG A 370 63.13 92.90 47.58
CA ARG A 370 64.59 93.15 47.48
C ARG A 370 64.95 94.55 46.98
N GLY A 371 64.19 95.13 46.08
CA GLY A 371 64.29 96.51 45.69
C GLY A 371 64.08 97.48 46.80
N ARG A 372 63.13 97.31 47.74
CA ARG A 372 62.86 98.16 48.87
C ARG A 372 63.91 98.04 49.99
N ALA A 373 64.68 96.97 50.04
CA ALA A 373 65.75 96.73 51.00
C ALA A 373 67.05 97.49 50.64
N LYS A 374 67.21 97.98 49.36
CA LYS A 374 68.39 98.72 48.94
C LYS A 374 68.31 100.26 49.00
N THR A 375 67.13 100.86 49.30
CA THR A 375 66.93 102.27 49.33
C THR A 375 66.87 102.88 50.77
N GLY A 376 67.31 102.16 51.81
CA GLY A 376 67.19 102.57 53.19
C GLY A 376 68.55 102.70 53.91
N ARG A 377 69.71 103.05 53.14
CA ARG A 377 70.95 103.37 53.79
C ARG A 377 71.73 104.47 53.06
N ARG A 378 71.43 105.72 53.39
CA ARG A 378 72.26 106.91 53.29
C ARG A 378 71.42 108.03 53.80
N GLY A 379 71.73 108.64 54.83
CA GLY A 379 72.89 109.10 55.56
C GLY A 379 72.49 110.36 56.14
N GLY A 380 72.64 110.54 57.42
CA GLY A 380 72.48 111.76 58.12
C GLY A 380 73.70 112.66 57.97
N TYR A 381 73.51 113.76 57.90
CA TYR A 381 74.45 114.73 58.35
C TYR A 381 73.75 116.04 58.81
N SER A 382 73.99 116.41 59.92
CA SER A 382 73.71 117.68 60.52
C SER A 382 74.84 118.61 60.08
N PRO A 383 74.64 119.93 60.07
CA PRO A 383 75.12 120.67 61.14
C PRO A 383 74.31 121.99 61.46
N ARG A 384 74.49 122.32 62.62
CA ARG A 384 74.63 123.60 63.33
C ARG A 384 74.60 124.91 62.49
N HIS A 385 73.99 125.71 62.87
CA HIS A 385 73.95 127.05 63.54
C HIS A 385 72.55 127.64 63.56
#